data_15808ab23575ee5d7934bac16f599688
#
_entry.id   15808ab23575ee5d7934bac16f599688
#
_cell.length_a   1.000
_cell.length_b   1.000
_cell.length_c   1.000
_cell.angle_alpha   90.00
_cell.angle_beta   90.00
_cell.angle_gamma   90.00
#
_symmetry.space_group_name_H-M   'P 1'
#
loop_
_entity.id
_entity.type
_entity.pdbx_description
1 polymer ?
#
loop_
_entity_poly.entity_id
_entity_poly.type
_entity_poly.pdbx_seq_one_letter_code
_entity_poly.pdbx_strand_id
1 'polypeptide(L)'
;IYAIGACIYACMQGYPPNDAPQRLEKDRLLLSLSRLRGVYSDSLIEIVEWCMSLDSLARPQSVFALQKELSRESERRYTKLTVAERVRLQFDSVGSDPKKNSRKGNTLATRAK
;
A
#
# COMPACT_ATOMS: atom_id res chain seq x y z
N ILE A 1 -6.85 9.75 12.71
CA ILE A 1 -5.47 9.48 12.27
C ILE A 1 -4.94 8.18 12.89
N TYR A 2 -4.99 8.00 14.20
CA TYR A 2 -4.55 6.76 14.86
C TYR A 2 -5.24 5.51 14.27
N ALA A 3 -6.56 5.55 14.10
CA ALA A 3 -7.32 4.44 13.52
C ALA A 3 -6.88 4.09 12.09
N ILE A 4 -6.49 5.09 11.29
CA ILE A 4 -5.96 4.89 9.94
C ILE A 4 -4.64 4.11 10.02
N GLY A 5 -3.71 4.53 10.88
CA GLY A 5 -2.47 3.82 11.14
C GLY A 5 -2.69 2.39 11.61
N ALA A 6 -3.63 2.19 12.53
CA ALA A 6 -4.00 0.87 13.04
C ALA A 6 -4.57 -0.04 11.95
N CYS A 7 -5.38 0.49 11.04
CA CYS A 7 -5.90 -0.26 9.90
C CYS A 7 -4.79 -0.67 8.93
N ILE A 8 -3.88 0.24 8.61
CA ILE A 8 -2.72 -0.07 7.74
C ILE A 8 -1.85 -1.14 8.41
N TYR A 9 -1.57 -1.00 9.70
CA TYR A 9 -0.83 -1.98 10.49
C TYR A 9 -1.48 -3.37 10.41
N ALA A 10 -2.80 -3.44 10.65
CA ALA A 10 -3.54 -4.69 10.59
C ALA A 10 -3.48 -5.34 9.19
N CYS A 11 -3.53 -4.55 8.13
CA CYS A 11 -3.36 -5.05 6.76
C CYS A 11 -1.95 -5.59 6.51
N MET A 12 -0.93 -4.97 7.09
CA MET A 12 0.46 -5.38 6.92
C MET A 12 0.81 -6.63 7.75
N GLN A 13 0.30 -6.73 8.97
CA GLN A 13 0.58 -7.81 9.90
C GLN A 13 -0.38 -9.00 9.81
N GLY A 14 -1.60 -8.77 9.33
CA GLY A 14 -2.67 -9.77 9.34
C GLY A 14 -3.44 -9.86 10.66
N TYR A 15 -3.11 -9.04 11.64
CA TYR A 15 -3.82 -8.93 12.94
C TYR A 15 -3.77 -7.50 13.47
N PRO A 16 -4.74 -7.09 14.31
CA PRO A 16 -4.79 -5.73 14.83
C PRO A 16 -3.65 -5.47 15.83
N PRO A 17 -3.23 -4.20 16.00
CA PRO A 17 -2.28 -3.82 17.04
C PRO A 17 -2.89 -3.98 18.43
N ASN A 18 -2.03 -4.03 19.45
CA ASN A 18 -2.46 -3.91 20.83
C ASN A 18 -3.16 -2.58 21.05
N ASP A 19 -4.13 -2.55 21.96
CA ASP A 19 -4.83 -1.32 22.32
C ASP A 19 -3.89 -0.31 23.04
N ALA A 20 -4.32 0.94 23.12
CA ALA A 20 -3.51 2.01 23.71
C ALA A 20 -3.12 1.76 25.17
N PRO A 21 -4.00 1.27 26.07
CA PRO A 21 -3.61 0.89 27.43
C PRO A 21 -2.51 -0.17 27.48
N GLN A 22 -2.59 -1.20 26.69
CA GLN A 22 -1.57 -2.26 26.61
C GLN A 22 -0.24 -1.71 26.08
N ARG A 23 -0.29 -0.80 25.09
CA ARG A 23 0.90 -0.13 24.57
C ARG A 23 1.56 0.80 25.57
N LEU A 24 0.78 1.46 26.44
CA LEU A 24 1.33 2.29 27.53
C LEU A 24 2.12 1.48 28.55
N GLU A 25 1.69 0.24 28.82
CA GLU A 25 2.44 -0.66 29.70
C GLU A 25 3.69 -1.21 29.04
N LYS A 26 3.55 -1.74 27.83
CA LYS A 26 4.65 -2.29 27.05
C LYS A 26 4.39 -2.08 25.56
N ASP A 27 5.04 -1.09 24.96
CA ASP A 27 4.93 -0.81 23.55
C ASP A 27 5.82 -1.75 22.72
N ARG A 28 5.19 -2.64 21.97
CA ARG A 28 5.84 -3.58 21.04
C ARG A 28 5.67 -3.19 19.58
N LEU A 29 5.06 -2.04 19.31
CA LEU A 29 4.77 -1.61 17.95
C LEU A 29 6.03 -1.54 17.08
N LEU A 30 7.06 -0.88 17.58
CA LEU A 30 8.34 -0.72 16.87
C LEU A 30 8.99 -2.07 16.56
N LEU A 31 8.95 -3.01 17.49
CA LEU A 31 9.48 -4.35 17.28
C LEU A 31 8.70 -5.10 16.19
N SER A 32 7.38 -5.02 16.22
CA SER A 32 6.51 -5.63 15.22
C SER A 32 6.72 -5.02 13.85
N LEU A 33 6.83 -3.69 13.75
CA LEU A 33 7.09 -2.99 12.51
C LEU A 33 8.50 -3.27 11.96
N SER A 34 9.50 -3.45 12.82
CA SER A 34 10.87 -3.76 12.39
C SER A 34 10.95 -5.10 11.65
N ARG A 35 10.09 -6.07 11.97
CA ARG A 35 10.00 -7.35 11.28
C ARG A 35 9.46 -7.24 9.86
N LEU A 36 8.77 -6.15 9.53
CA LEU A 36 8.21 -5.87 8.21
C LEU A 36 9.19 -5.12 7.30
N ARG A 37 10.35 -4.72 7.81
CA ARG A 37 11.41 -4.12 6.99
C ARG A 37 11.88 -5.12 5.93
N GLY A 38 11.97 -4.66 4.68
CA GLY A 38 12.28 -5.51 3.54
C GLY A 38 11.06 -6.10 2.82
N VAL A 39 9.91 -6.24 3.50
CA VAL A 39 8.63 -6.60 2.86
C VAL A 39 7.90 -5.35 2.39
N TYR A 40 7.87 -4.33 3.25
CA TYR A 40 7.32 -3.01 2.96
C TYR A 40 8.42 -1.95 2.97
N SER A 41 8.17 -0.80 2.32
CA SER A 41 9.13 0.30 2.33
C SER A 41 9.31 0.88 3.73
N ASP A 42 10.52 1.33 4.03
CA ASP A 42 10.82 1.98 5.30
C ASP A 42 9.95 3.23 5.52
N SER A 43 9.69 3.99 4.46
CA SER A 43 8.82 5.18 4.52
C SER A 43 7.39 4.84 4.90
N LEU A 44 6.83 3.73 4.40
CA LEU A 44 5.49 3.29 4.80
C LEU A 44 5.45 2.88 6.27
N ILE A 45 6.48 2.18 6.73
CA ILE A 45 6.63 1.78 8.14
C ILE A 45 6.70 3.02 9.03
N GLU A 46 7.49 4.03 8.66
CA GLU A 46 7.60 5.31 9.38
C GLU A 46 6.27 6.06 9.43
N ILE A 47 5.49 6.06 8.34
CA ILE A 47 4.15 6.66 8.30
C ILE A 47 3.20 5.97 9.28
N VAL A 48 3.20 4.65 9.33
CA VAL A 48 2.38 3.88 10.28
C VAL A 48 2.79 4.18 11.72
N GLU A 49 4.09 4.19 12.01
CA GLU A 49 4.64 4.57 13.31
C GLU A 49 4.21 5.97 13.71
N TRP A 50 4.31 6.95 12.81
CA TRP A 50 3.89 8.32 13.04
C TRP A 50 2.40 8.43 13.35
N CYS A 51 1.55 7.78 12.57
CA CYS A 51 0.11 7.75 12.81
C CYS A 51 -0.26 7.12 14.15
N MET A 52 0.48 6.12 14.57
CA MET A 52 0.21 5.34 15.78
C MET A 52 1.01 5.81 17.00
N SER A 53 1.62 6.99 16.96
CA SER A 53 2.26 7.59 18.13
C SER A 53 1.29 7.66 19.30
N LEU A 54 1.73 7.28 20.50
CA LEU A 54 0.89 7.33 21.71
C LEU A 54 0.56 8.77 22.09
N ASP A 55 1.50 9.70 21.91
CA ASP A 55 1.25 11.12 22.04
C ASP A 55 0.43 11.62 20.83
N SER A 56 -0.77 12.11 21.10
CA SER A 56 -1.66 12.65 20.06
C SER A 56 -1.09 13.86 19.32
N LEU A 57 -0.25 14.65 19.98
CA LEU A 57 0.40 15.82 19.38
C LEU A 57 1.56 15.42 18.45
N ALA A 58 2.14 14.24 18.64
CA ALA A 58 3.19 13.72 17.76
C ALA A 58 2.64 13.11 16.47
N ARG A 59 1.31 12.86 16.36
CA ARG A 59 0.67 12.32 15.16
C ARG A 59 0.51 13.38 14.08
N PRO A 60 0.27 12.97 12.81
CA PRO A 60 -0.20 13.92 11.80
C PRO A 60 -1.41 14.69 12.30
N GLN A 61 -1.35 16.01 12.25
CA GLN A 61 -2.42 16.88 12.79
C GLN A 61 -3.61 17.03 11.83
N SER A 62 -3.48 16.55 10.61
CA SER A 62 -4.57 16.56 9.63
C SER A 62 -4.45 15.36 8.68
N VAL A 63 -5.58 14.98 8.09
CA VAL A 63 -5.59 13.96 7.01
C VAL A 63 -4.79 14.43 5.81
N PHE A 64 -4.77 15.73 5.54
CA PHE A 64 -3.99 16.33 4.47
C PHE A 64 -2.48 16.13 4.66
N ALA A 65 -1.97 16.30 5.89
CA ALA A 65 -0.56 16.05 6.21
C ALA A 65 -0.18 14.59 5.96
N LEU A 66 -1.03 13.66 6.37
CA LEU A 66 -0.84 12.23 6.11
C LEU A 66 -0.88 11.91 4.60
N GLN A 67 -1.86 12.45 3.90
CA GLN A 67 -2.01 12.26 2.45
C GLN A 67 -0.79 12.76 1.68
N LYS A 68 -0.25 13.90 2.09
CA LYS A 68 0.96 14.47 1.49
C LYS A 68 2.17 13.54 1.63
N GLU A 69 2.38 12.94 2.80
CA GLU A 69 3.49 12.00 3.00
C GLU A 69 3.29 10.70 2.22
N LEU A 70 2.08 10.17 2.16
CA LEU A 70 1.76 9.00 1.33
C LEU A 70 1.98 9.26 -0.16
N SER A 71 1.64 10.45 -0.64
CA SER A 71 1.88 10.86 -2.03
C SER A 71 3.37 10.96 -2.34
N ARG A 72 4.17 11.53 -1.45
CA ARG A 72 5.63 11.59 -1.57
C ARG A 72 6.27 10.21 -1.64
N GLU A 73 5.78 9.27 -0.85
CA GLU A 73 6.23 7.88 -0.90
C GLU A 73 5.92 7.24 -2.26
N SER A 74 4.72 7.45 -2.78
CA SER A 74 4.33 6.97 -4.11
C SER A 74 5.22 7.54 -5.21
N GLU A 75 5.49 8.84 -5.17
CA GLU A 75 6.38 9.51 -6.14
C GLU A 75 7.82 8.98 -6.07
N ARG A 76 8.36 8.77 -4.87
CA ARG A 76 9.69 8.19 -4.67
C ARG A 76 9.81 6.80 -5.27
N ARG A 77 8.78 5.96 -5.12
CA ARG A 77 8.74 4.63 -5.73
C ARG A 77 8.70 4.72 -7.25
N TYR A 78 7.84 5.58 -7.77
CA TYR A 78 7.70 5.78 -9.22
C TYR A 78 8.99 6.26 -9.86
N THR A 79 9.71 7.16 -9.19
CA THR A 79 11.00 7.69 -9.68
C THR A 79 12.10 6.61 -9.66
N LYS A 80 12.04 5.63 -8.76
CA LYS A 80 13.00 4.52 -8.71
C LYS A 80 12.76 3.45 -9.77
N LEU A 81 11.59 3.42 -10.39
CA LEU A 81 11.29 2.46 -11.45
C LEU A 81 12.06 2.81 -12.73
N THR A 82 12.55 1.79 -13.42
CA THR A 82 13.15 1.96 -14.74
C THR A 82 12.12 2.44 -15.76
N VAL A 83 12.56 3.05 -16.84
CA VAL A 83 11.67 3.51 -17.91
C VAL A 83 10.82 2.36 -18.47
N ALA A 84 11.39 1.17 -18.61
CA ALA A 84 10.68 -0.03 -19.07
C ALA A 84 9.56 -0.45 -18.12
N GLU A 85 9.82 -0.42 -16.82
CA GLU A 85 8.81 -0.73 -15.79
C GLU A 85 7.69 0.31 -15.71
N ARG A 86 8.03 1.60 -15.88
CA ARG A 86 7.03 2.68 -15.96
C ARG A 86 6.09 2.49 -17.14
N VAL A 87 6.63 2.18 -18.29
CA VAL A 87 5.85 1.92 -19.53
C VAL A 87 4.95 0.69 -19.33
N ARG A 88 5.46 -0.39 -18.71
CA ARG A 88 4.67 -1.60 -18.44
C ARG A 88 3.47 -1.31 -17.52
N LEU A 89 3.66 -0.57 -16.43
CA LEU A 89 2.58 -0.18 -15.51
C LEU A 89 1.52 0.68 -16.21
N GLN A 90 1.94 1.56 -17.11
CA GLN A 90 1.04 2.41 -17.89
C GLN A 90 0.23 1.60 -18.92
N PHE A 91 0.82 0.56 -19.50
CA PHE A 91 0.14 -0.35 -20.40
C PHE A 91 -0.87 -1.25 -19.69
N ASP A 92 -0.55 -1.76 -18.52
CA ASP A 92 -1.43 -2.61 -17.73
C ASP A 92 -2.67 -1.84 -17.23
N SER A 93 -2.53 -0.55 -16.93
CA SER A 93 -3.66 0.31 -16.54
C SER A 93 -4.61 0.63 -17.70
N VAL A 94 -4.13 0.60 -18.93
CA VAL A 94 -4.94 0.86 -20.17
C VAL A 94 -5.51 -0.44 -20.75
N GLY A 95 -4.94 -1.59 -20.41
CA GLY A 95 -5.31 -2.91 -20.96
C GLY A 95 -6.55 -3.58 -20.35
N SER A 96 -7.20 -2.97 -19.38
CA SER A 96 -8.39 -3.52 -18.72
C SER A 96 -9.72 -3.11 -19.37
N ASP A 97 -9.74 -2.96 -20.68
CA ASP A 97 -11.01 -2.76 -21.41
C ASP A 97 -11.64 -4.14 -21.70
N PRO A 98 -12.74 -4.50 -21.03
CA PRO A 98 -13.37 -5.83 -21.14
C PRO A 98 -13.95 -6.10 -22.53
N LYS A 99 -13.94 -5.12 -23.42
CA LYS A 99 -14.51 -5.26 -24.78
C LYS A 99 -13.56 -5.87 -25.82
N LYS A 100 -12.30 -6.11 -25.49
CA LYS A 100 -11.33 -6.71 -26.45
C LYS A 100 -11.28 -8.23 -26.46
N ASN A 101 -11.94 -8.90 -25.52
CA ASN A 101 -11.86 -10.35 -25.40
C ASN A 101 -12.99 -11.12 -26.12
N SER A 102 -13.87 -10.40 -26.85
CA SER A 102 -15.04 -10.98 -27.52
C SER A 102 -14.85 -11.29 -29.01
N ARG A 103 -13.65 -11.08 -29.55
CA ARG A 103 -13.42 -11.26 -31.00
C ARG A 103 -12.34 -12.28 -31.40
N LYS A 104 -11.99 -13.20 -30.53
CA LYS A 104 -11.15 -14.36 -30.91
C LYS A 104 -11.88 -15.68 -30.62
N GLY A 105 -12.92 -15.90 -31.33
CA GLY A 105 -13.66 -17.16 -31.23
C GLY A 105 -14.71 -17.29 -32.28
N ASN A 106 -14.30 -17.20 -33.53
CA ASN A 106 -15.07 -17.86 -34.60
C ASN A 106 -14.34 -17.80 -35.94
N THR A 107 -13.37 -18.66 -36.13
CA THR A 107 -12.98 -19.14 -37.45
C THR A 107 -12.60 -20.60 -37.30
N LEU A 108 -13.57 -21.43 -37.05
CA LEU A 108 -13.49 -22.81 -37.49
C LEU A 108 -14.21 -22.86 -38.81
N ALA A 109 -13.44 -22.76 -39.88
CA ALA A 109 -13.88 -23.15 -41.18
C ALA A 109 -14.32 -24.61 -41.15
N THR A 110 -15.58 -24.82 -41.25
CA THR A 110 -16.20 -26.10 -41.60
C THR A 110 -15.66 -26.51 -42.94
N ARG A 111 -14.74 -27.43 -42.97
CA ARG A 111 -14.48 -28.13 -44.22
C ARG A 111 -15.31 -29.39 -44.19
N ALA A 112 -16.47 -29.29 -44.82
CA ALA A 112 -17.25 -30.44 -45.18
C ALA A 112 -16.59 -31.19 -46.33
N LYS A 113 -16.25 -32.41 -46.08
CA LYS A 113 -16.36 -33.51 -47.03
C LYS A 113 -16.48 -34.78 -46.26
#